data_8d76c94c99c8eb0bed620403827bd409
#
_entry.id   8d76c94c99c8eb0bed620403827bd409
#
_cell.length_a   1.000
_cell.length_b   1.000
_cell.length_c   1.000
_cell.angle_alpha   90.00
_cell.angle_beta   90.00
_cell.angle_gamma   90.00
#
_symmetry.space_group_name_H-M   'P 1'
#
loop_
_entity.id
_entity.type
_entity.pdbx_description
1 polymer ?
#
loop_
_entity_poly.entity_id
_entity_poly.type
_entity_poly.pdbx_seq_one_letter_code
_entity_poly.pdbx_strand_id
1 'polypeptide(L)'
;MSYFNSHDFAEKIDAVSVAASQAALPGRLESALFIARLRAYALAVSLADSPFAWPGGYPRYGILSDCEALCPNCCRTEISSIMNADFHDGWLLVDSTVNYEDGELCCGNCNAQIPAAYAE
;
A
#
# COMPACT_ATOMS: atom_id res chain seq x y z
N MET A 1 -17.95 14.28 10.98
CA MET A 1 -17.21 13.33 10.14
C MET A 1 -15.75 13.35 10.56
N SER A 2 -15.23 12.20 10.85
CA SER A 2 -13.82 12.14 11.18
C SER A 2 -12.98 12.31 9.93
N TYR A 3 -11.95 13.10 10.06
CA TYR A 3 -10.99 13.28 9.02
C TYR A 3 -9.86 12.30 9.20
N PHE A 4 -9.68 11.42 8.26
CA PHE A 4 -8.45 10.64 8.20
C PHE A 4 -7.54 11.26 7.15
N ASN A 5 -6.39 11.79 7.59
CA ASN A 5 -5.38 12.30 6.68
C ASN A 5 -4.33 11.22 6.48
N SER A 6 -4.38 10.54 5.34
CA SER A 6 -3.48 9.43 5.04
C SER A 6 -2.02 9.87 4.97
N HIS A 7 -1.74 11.10 4.58
CA HIS A 7 -0.38 11.64 4.55
C HIS A 7 0.18 11.78 5.97
N ASP A 8 -0.58 12.39 6.89
CA ASP A 8 -0.17 12.51 8.29
C ASP A 8 -0.01 11.16 8.95
N PHE A 9 -0.89 10.20 8.62
CA PHE A 9 -0.80 8.85 9.16
C PHE A 9 0.48 8.17 8.68
N ALA A 10 0.82 8.28 7.40
CA ALA A 10 2.04 7.71 6.84
C ALA A 10 3.29 8.32 7.49
N GLU A 11 3.31 9.62 7.72
CA GLU A 11 4.42 10.29 8.40
C GLU A 11 4.60 9.77 9.83
N LYS A 12 3.50 9.59 10.57
CA LYS A 12 3.54 9.05 11.92
C LYS A 12 4.06 7.60 11.95
N ILE A 13 3.64 6.79 10.99
CA ILE A 13 4.13 5.42 10.87
C ILE A 13 5.62 5.39 10.54
N ASP A 14 6.10 6.27 9.66
CA ASP A 14 7.52 6.36 9.35
C ASP A 14 8.35 6.76 10.57
N ALA A 15 7.85 7.70 11.37
CA ALA A 15 8.52 8.09 12.62
C ALA A 15 8.62 6.91 13.59
N VAL A 16 7.55 6.14 13.75
CA VAL A 16 7.56 4.93 14.58
C VAL A 16 8.54 3.90 14.04
N SER A 17 8.60 3.72 12.72
CA SER A 17 9.53 2.80 12.05
C SER A 17 10.98 3.17 12.32
N VAL A 18 11.32 4.46 12.24
CA VAL A 18 12.67 4.93 12.53
C VAL A 18 13.03 4.66 13.99
N ALA A 19 12.13 4.97 14.92
CA ALA A 19 12.36 4.73 16.33
C ALA A 19 12.56 3.24 16.63
N ALA A 20 11.75 2.38 16.05
CA ALA A 20 11.86 0.93 16.22
C ALA A 20 13.18 0.39 15.66
N SER A 21 13.62 0.90 14.50
CA SER A 21 14.88 0.52 13.88
C SER A 21 16.07 0.92 14.75
N GLN A 22 16.01 2.08 15.38
CA GLN A 22 17.07 2.56 16.26
C GLN A 22 17.16 1.78 17.57
N ALA A 23 16.06 1.24 18.05
CA ALA A 23 16.03 0.47 19.27
C ALA A 23 16.84 -0.83 19.18
N ALA A 24 16.99 -1.40 18.00
CA ALA A 24 17.90 -2.53 17.69
C ALA A 24 17.82 -3.68 18.70
N LEU A 25 16.63 -4.12 19.04
CA LEU A 25 16.40 -5.12 20.08
C LEU A 25 16.49 -6.55 19.54
N PRO A 26 16.68 -7.57 20.44
CA PRO A 26 16.50 -8.97 20.05
C PRO A 26 15.12 -9.17 19.41
N GLY A 27 15.03 -10.03 18.41
CA GLY A 27 13.81 -10.21 17.64
C GLY A 27 13.71 -9.26 16.45
N ARG A 28 14.82 -8.90 15.86
CA ARG A 28 14.87 -7.98 14.70
C ARG A 28 13.95 -8.37 13.56
N LEU A 29 13.81 -9.67 13.31
CA LEU A 29 12.95 -10.15 12.23
C LEU A 29 11.48 -9.84 12.53
N GLU A 30 11.05 -10.04 13.78
CA GLU A 30 9.71 -9.72 14.20
C GLU A 30 9.45 -8.22 14.14
N SER A 31 10.43 -7.42 14.56
CA SER A 31 10.35 -5.95 14.49
C SER A 31 10.29 -5.48 13.04
N ALA A 32 11.08 -6.08 12.14
CA ALA A 32 11.06 -5.76 10.73
C ALA A 32 9.71 -6.08 10.10
N LEU A 33 9.12 -7.22 10.43
CA LEU A 33 7.80 -7.58 9.93
C LEU A 33 6.72 -6.65 10.47
N PHE A 34 6.79 -6.30 11.74
CA PHE A 34 5.86 -5.34 12.34
C PHE A 34 5.90 -3.99 11.63
N ILE A 35 7.11 -3.48 11.36
CA ILE A 35 7.30 -2.22 10.64
C ILE A 35 6.76 -2.33 9.22
N ALA A 36 7.05 -3.45 8.54
CA ALA A 36 6.58 -3.69 7.18
C ALA A 36 5.04 -3.72 7.13
N ARG A 37 4.40 -4.33 8.12
CA ARG A 37 2.93 -4.36 8.22
C ARG A 37 2.36 -2.97 8.48
N LEU A 38 2.98 -2.16 9.32
CA LEU A 38 2.55 -0.78 9.55
C LEU A 38 2.63 0.05 8.27
N ARG A 39 3.72 -0.08 7.53
CA ARG A 39 3.88 0.62 6.26
C ARG A 39 2.87 0.14 5.23
N ALA A 40 2.64 -1.16 5.16
CA ALA A 40 1.65 -1.74 4.26
C ALA A 40 0.25 -1.22 4.59
N TYR A 41 -0.10 -1.15 5.86
CA TYR A 41 -1.37 -0.59 6.30
C TYR A 41 -1.51 0.88 5.88
N ALA A 42 -0.48 1.69 6.11
CA ALA A 42 -0.49 3.10 5.73
C ALA A 42 -0.66 3.28 4.22
N LEU A 43 0.03 2.47 3.42
CA LEU A 43 -0.11 2.49 1.97
C LEU A 43 -1.51 2.08 1.53
N ALA A 44 -2.06 1.02 2.12
CA ALA A 44 -3.41 0.54 1.79
C ALA A 44 -4.47 1.59 2.11
N VAL A 45 -4.38 2.23 3.27
CA VAL A 45 -5.30 3.29 3.66
C VAL A 45 -5.16 4.49 2.73
N SER A 46 -3.94 4.87 2.39
CA SER A 46 -3.68 5.97 1.45
C SER A 46 -4.31 5.71 0.09
N LEU A 47 -4.15 4.50 -0.45
CA LEU A 47 -4.71 4.12 -1.74
C LEU A 47 -6.23 4.06 -1.70
N ALA A 48 -6.81 3.51 -0.64
CA ALA A 48 -8.27 3.42 -0.48
C ALA A 48 -8.90 4.81 -0.31
N ASP A 49 -8.22 5.70 0.40
CA ASP A 49 -8.71 7.06 0.66
C ASP A 49 -8.51 7.98 -0.55
N SER A 50 -7.39 7.82 -1.25
CA SER A 50 -7.01 8.67 -2.39
C SER A 50 -6.59 7.81 -3.58
N PRO A 51 -7.55 7.22 -4.30
CA PRO A 51 -7.23 6.33 -5.42
C PRO A 51 -6.67 7.06 -6.64
N PHE A 52 -6.65 8.39 -6.62
CA PHE A 52 -6.10 9.21 -7.69
C PHE A 52 -5.08 10.18 -7.12
N ALA A 53 -3.97 10.34 -7.82
CA ALA A 53 -2.93 11.30 -7.44
C ALA A 53 -3.30 12.71 -7.89
N TRP A 54 -3.19 13.68 -7.01
CA TRP A 54 -3.45 15.09 -7.31
C TRP A 54 -2.16 15.90 -7.29
N PRO A 55 -2.06 16.95 -8.11
CA PRO A 55 -3.03 17.37 -9.14
C PRO A 55 -3.00 16.43 -10.36
N GLY A 56 -4.07 16.42 -11.15
CA GLY A 56 -4.16 15.67 -12.39
C GLY A 56 -5.06 14.44 -12.34
N GLY A 57 -5.35 13.91 -11.16
CA GLY A 57 -6.26 12.77 -11.02
C GLY A 57 -5.72 11.47 -11.62
N TYR A 58 -4.44 11.22 -11.55
CA TYR A 58 -3.83 10.01 -12.12
C TYR A 58 -4.17 8.78 -11.29
N PRO A 59 -4.65 7.69 -11.92
CA PRO A 59 -5.00 6.47 -11.18
C PRO A 59 -3.81 5.86 -10.47
N ARG A 60 -4.01 5.47 -9.22
CA ARG A 60 -2.97 4.87 -8.38
C ARG A 60 -3.27 3.39 -8.15
N TYR A 61 -2.25 2.62 -7.92
CA TYR A 61 -2.38 1.23 -7.50
C TYR A 61 -1.24 0.81 -6.59
N GLY A 62 -1.46 -0.26 -5.84
CA GLY A 62 -0.45 -0.80 -4.94
C GLY A 62 0.37 -1.89 -5.60
N ILE A 63 1.57 -2.11 -5.08
CA ILE A 63 2.46 -3.19 -5.50
C ILE A 63 2.70 -4.10 -4.31
N LEU A 64 2.34 -5.37 -4.46
CA LEU A 64 2.56 -6.39 -3.45
C LEU A 64 3.99 -6.95 -3.53
N SER A 65 4.40 -7.64 -2.49
CA SER A 65 5.76 -8.20 -2.40
C SER A 65 6.08 -9.23 -3.49
N ASP A 66 5.06 -9.82 -4.11
CA ASP A 66 5.22 -10.74 -5.24
C ASP A 66 5.17 -10.03 -6.60
N CYS A 67 5.24 -8.71 -6.61
CA CYS A 67 5.17 -7.85 -7.80
C CYS A 67 3.80 -7.78 -8.47
N GLU A 68 2.76 -8.27 -7.82
CA GLU A 68 1.39 -8.15 -8.33
C GLU A 68 0.83 -6.76 -8.04
N ALA A 69 0.01 -6.26 -8.97
CA ALA A 69 -0.71 -5.01 -8.79
C ALA A 69 -1.96 -5.25 -7.94
N LEU A 70 -2.28 -4.29 -7.07
CA LEU A 70 -3.48 -4.34 -6.24
C LEU A 70 -4.25 -3.02 -6.40
N CYS A 71 -5.51 -3.10 -6.83
CA CYS A 71 -6.31 -1.90 -7.02
C CYS A 71 -6.70 -1.28 -5.67
N PRO A 72 -7.01 0.04 -5.63
CA PRO A 72 -7.39 0.70 -4.37
C PRO A 72 -8.59 0.06 -3.67
N ASN A 73 -9.55 -0.46 -4.42
CA ASN A 73 -10.70 -1.13 -3.83
C ASN A 73 -10.28 -2.41 -3.08
N CYS A 74 -9.36 -3.20 -3.65
CA CYS A 74 -8.82 -4.37 -2.97
C CYS A 74 -7.95 -4.00 -1.78
N CYS A 75 -7.27 -2.87 -1.82
CA CYS A 75 -6.57 -2.35 -0.64
C CYS A 75 -7.51 -2.16 0.53
N ARG A 76 -8.74 -1.74 0.27
CA ARG A 76 -9.76 -1.57 1.29
C ARG A 76 -10.38 -2.90 1.72
N THR A 77 -10.81 -3.71 0.76
CA THR A 77 -11.55 -4.95 1.06
C THR A 77 -10.65 -6.04 1.65
N GLU A 78 -9.37 -6.04 1.30
CA GLU A 78 -8.39 -7.04 1.75
C GLU A 78 -7.44 -6.50 2.82
N ILE A 79 -7.88 -5.48 3.55
CA ILE A 79 -7.03 -4.82 4.55
C ILE A 79 -6.54 -5.79 5.62
N SER A 80 -7.37 -6.76 6.03
CA SER A 80 -6.94 -7.72 7.04
C SER A 80 -5.87 -8.67 6.52
N SER A 81 -5.93 -9.09 5.26
CA SER A 81 -4.86 -9.89 4.65
C SER A 81 -3.55 -9.13 4.58
N ILE A 82 -3.63 -7.83 4.24
CA ILE A 82 -2.45 -6.95 4.20
C ILE A 82 -1.85 -6.77 5.59
N MET A 83 -2.69 -6.54 6.60
CA MET A 83 -2.25 -6.34 7.97
C MET A 83 -1.65 -7.59 8.62
N ASN A 84 -2.04 -8.76 8.16
CA ASN A 84 -1.55 -10.04 8.67
C ASN A 84 -0.55 -10.72 7.73
N ALA A 85 -0.09 -10.02 6.70
CA ALA A 85 0.87 -10.55 5.74
C ALA A 85 2.22 -10.83 6.40
N ASP A 86 2.95 -11.81 5.87
CA ASP A 86 4.36 -12.00 6.21
C ASP A 86 5.23 -11.81 4.95
N PHE A 87 6.54 -11.98 5.11
CA PHE A 87 7.47 -11.71 4.00
C PHE A 87 7.33 -12.69 2.84
N HIS A 88 6.63 -13.81 3.01
CA HIS A 88 6.59 -14.91 2.05
C HIS A 88 5.23 -15.17 1.43
N ASP A 89 4.15 -14.58 1.93
CA ASP A 89 2.80 -14.91 1.46
C ASP A 89 2.31 -14.06 0.28
N GLY A 90 3.08 -13.07 -0.14
CA GLY A 90 2.72 -12.22 -1.28
C GLY A 90 1.70 -11.14 -0.99
N TRP A 91 1.17 -11.05 0.22
CA TRP A 91 0.16 -10.05 0.58
C TRP A 91 0.74 -8.78 1.18
N LEU A 92 2.06 -8.73 1.37
CA LEU A 92 2.70 -7.54 1.94
C LEU A 92 2.73 -6.42 0.89
N LEU A 93 2.00 -5.35 1.15
CA LEU A 93 1.98 -4.19 0.26
C LEU A 93 3.26 -3.39 0.47
N VAL A 94 4.07 -3.24 -0.57
CA VAL A 94 5.42 -2.68 -0.43
C VAL A 94 5.58 -1.31 -1.07
N ASP A 95 4.70 -0.94 -2.02
CA ASP A 95 4.82 0.35 -2.70
C ASP A 95 3.49 0.73 -3.34
N SER A 96 3.44 1.94 -3.84
CA SER A 96 2.33 2.43 -4.65
C SER A 96 2.88 3.26 -5.80
N THR A 97 2.16 3.28 -6.90
CA THR A 97 2.57 4.04 -8.07
C THR A 97 1.35 4.49 -8.86
N VAL A 98 1.58 5.23 -9.92
CA VAL A 98 0.55 5.73 -10.82
C VAL A 98 0.58 4.93 -12.12
N ASN A 99 -0.60 4.58 -12.61
CA ASN A 99 -0.73 3.93 -13.92
C ASN A 99 -0.94 5.02 -14.99
N TYR A 100 0.14 5.37 -15.67
CA TYR A 100 0.07 6.40 -16.70
C TYR A 100 -0.46 5.87 -18.02
N GLU A 101 0.04 4.75 -18.50
CA GLU A 101 -0.17 4.34 -19.90
C GLU A 101 -0.59 2.89 -20.10
N ASP A 102 -0.60 2.05 -19.08
CA ASP A 102 -0.90 0.63 -19.24
C ASP A 102 -2.39 0.37 -19.16
N GLY A 103 -3.06 0.38 -20.31
CA GLY A 103 -4.50 0.12 -20.40
C GLY A 103 -4.88 -1.34 -20.20
N GLU A 104 -3.89 -2.25 -20.12
CA GLU A 104 -4.14 -3.67 -19.90
C GLU A 104 -3.83 -4.12 -18.47
N LEU A 105 -3.39 -3.21 -17.61
CA LEU A 105 -3.05 -3.54 -16.24
C LEU A 105 -4.30 -3.96 -15.47
N CYS A 106 -4.22 -5.11 -14.82
CA CYS A 106 -5.33 -5.65 -14.02
C CYS A 106 -4.87 -5.92 -12.60
N CYS A 107 -5.80 -5.81 -11.67
CA CYS A 107 -5.56 -6.18 -10.28
C CYS A 107 -5.31 -7.68 -10.17
N GLY A 108 -4.24 -8.08 -9.48
CA GLY A 108 -3.91 -9.49 -9.29
C GLY A 108 -4.88 -10.23 -8.37
N ASN A 109 -5.74 -9.53 -7.64
CA ASN A 109 -6.71 -10.14 -6.73
C ASN A 109 -8.10 -10.27 -7.35
N CYS A 110 -8.67 -9.18 -7.84
CA CYS A 110 -10.04 -9.18 -8.35
C CYS A 110 -10.13 -9.20 -9.87
N ASN A 111 -9.02 -9.14 -10.57
CA ASN A 111 -8.92 -9.07 -12.03
C ASN A 111 -9.58 -7.84 -12.67
N ALA A 112 -10.00 -6.87 -11.87
CA ALA A 112 -10.54 -5.64 -12.42
C ALA A 112 -9.44 -4.86 -13.14
N GLN A 113 -9.79 -4.23 -14.24
CA GLN A 113 -8.87 -3.36 -14.94
C GLN A 113 -8.51 -2.15 -14.08
N ILE A 114 -7.23 -1.85 -13.95
CA ILE A 114 -6.77 -0.65 -13.28
C ILE A 114 -6.74 0.47 -14.32
N PRO A 115 -7.48 1.58 -14.10
CA PRO A 115 -7.52 2.65 -15.09
C PRO A 115 -6.14 3.22 -15.36
N ALA A 116 -5.90 3.63 -16.61
CA ALA A 116 -4.68 4.32 -17.00
C ALA A 116 -5.02 5.78 -17.35
N ALA A 117 -4.12 6.69 -17.01
CA ALA A 117 -4.37 8.12 -17.22
C ALA A 117 -4.43 8.47 -18.70
N TYR A 118 -3.60 7.84 -19.52
CA TYR A 118 -3.43 8.19 -20.93
C TYR A 118 -3.71 7.04 -21.92
N ALA A 119 -4.10 5.87 -21.42
CA ALA A 119 -4.41 4.75 -22.31
C ALA A 119 -5.86 4.90 -22.83
N GLU A 120 -6.04 4.57 -24.08
CA GLU A 120 -7.37 4.55 -24.70
C GLU A 120 -8.07 3.22 -24.50
#